data_21a52f38451b3154bee8ce8d309b7b28
#
_entry.id   21a52f38451b3154bee8ce8d309b7b28
#
_cell.length_a   1.000
_cell.length_b   1.000
_cell.length_c   1.000
_cell.angle_alpha   90.00
_cell.angle_beta   90.00
_cell.angle_gamma   90.00
#
_symmetry.space_group_name_H-M   'P 1'
#
loop_
_entity.id
_entity.type
_entity.pdbx_description
1 polymer ?
#
loop_
_entity_poly.entity_id
_entity_poly.type
_entity_poly.pdbx_seq_one_letter_code
_entity_poly.pdbx_strand_id
1 'polypeptide(L)'
;MGLRQASAHERTAVAALESIGRTLTTAMIGIKALAEHLGSDEDFARNIVDAVELIGESQGRVVVSGVGKSGHIGRKIAATLASTGTSAYFVHPTEASHGDLGMVTSQDVLILLSWSGETAELANMLTYAKRFNVPIVSICANRDSVLARNSEVPIVLPKVQEACPHGLAPTTSAMLQLAVGDALAIALLERRGFSAEDFKTFHPGGKLGAQLRLVRELAHEGAQMPLLQTGRPMSEALIEMSSKGFGVVGIVDGTGKLVGVITDGDLRRHMSGDLLLQPVEAVMSRNPRVIRGDVLASGAMEFMQQHKVTVLFVVDDGGAPVSILHIHDLLRAGVV
;
A
#
# COMPACT_ATOMS: atom_id res chain seq x y z
N MET A 1 38.29 17.09 -41.69
CA MET A 1 37.07 17.21 -40.89
C MET A 1 37.39 16.79 -39.47
N GLY A 2 37.69 17.79 -38.61
CA GLY A 2 38.24 17.53 -37.26
C GLY A 2 37.17 16.97 -36.32
N LEU A 3 37.43 15.81 -35.77
CA LEU A 3 36.69 15.24 -34.64
C LEU A 3 36.85 16.20 -33.45
N ARG A 4 35.75 16.85 -33.01
CA ARG A 4 35.76 17.64 -31.76
C ARG A 4 36.06 16.68 -30.62
N GLN A 5 37.20 16.90 -29.92
CA GLN A 5 37.48 16.18 -28.69
C GLN A 5 36.44 16.58 -27.65
N ALA A 6 35.72 15.58 -27.08
CA ALA A 6 34.74 15.81 -26.02
C ALA A 6 35.37 16.58 -24.85
N SER A 7 34.63 17.52 -24.28
CA SER A 7 35.08 18.28 -23.11
C SER A 7 35.29 17.36 -21.90
N ALA A 8 36.09 17.82 -20.90
CA ALA A 8 36.27 17.06 -19.67
C ALA A 8 34.95 16.73 -18.97
N HIS A 9 34.00 17.66 -19.01
CA HIS A 9 32.64 17.48 -18.45
C HIS A 9 31.87 16.39 -19.19
N GLU A 10 31.89 16.36 -20.53
CA GLU A 10 31.22 15.33 -21.34
C GLU A 10 31.83 13.94 -21.08
N ARG A 11 33.14 13.81 -20.95
CA ARG A 11 33.80 12.54 -20.60
C ARG A 11 33.40 12.05 -19.22
N THR A 12 33.33 12.94 -18.23
CA THR A 12 32.86 12.60 -16.87
C THR A 12 31.40 12.16 -16.85
N ALA A 13 30.52 12.85 -17.59
CA ALA A 13 29.12 12.49 -17.71
C ALA A 13 28.94 11.11 -18.35
N VAL A 14 29.64 10.80 -19.43
CA VAL A 14 29.61 9.49 -20.09
C VAL A 14 30.06 8.38 -19.14
N ALA A 15 31.22 8.57 -18.46
CA ALA A 15 31.73 7.58 -17.51
C ALA A 15 30.77 7.33 -16.33
N ALA A 16 30.10 8.37 -15.84
CA ALA A 16 29.07 8.23 -14.77
C ALA A 16 27.86 7.42 -15.25
N LEU A 17 27.34 7.72 -16.44
CA LEU A 17 26.20 6.99 -17.02
C LEU A 17 26.54 5.52 -17.28
N GLU A 18 27.73 5.23 -17.79
CA GLU A 18 28.21 3.87 -17.97
C GLU A 18 28.31 3.11 -16.64
N SER A 19 28.83 3.74 -15.59
CA SER A 19 28.93 3.15 -14.26
C SER A 19 27.56 2.85 -13.66
N ILE A 20 26.62 3.79 -13.77
CA ILE A 20 25.21 3.61 -13.33
C ILE A 20 24.57 2.47 -14.13
N GLY A 21 24.74 2.45 -15.46
CA GLY A 21 24.20 1.40 -16.32
C GLY A 21 24.70 0.00 -15.93
N ARG A 22 26.03 -0.13 -15.70
CA ARG A 22 26.60 -1.41 -15.21
C ARG A 22 26.01 -1.81 -13.86
N THR A 23 25.86 -0.87 -12.93
CA THR A 23 25.28 -1.14 -11.61
C THR A 23 23.85 -1.66 -11.71
N LEU A 24 22.99 -1.00 -12.49
CA LEU A 24 21.60 -1.42 -12.71
C LEU A 24 21.51 -2.79 -13.40
N THR A 25 22.37 -3.03 -14.40
CA THR A 25 22.43 -4.32 -15.10
C THR A 25 22.83 -5.46 -14.15
N THR A 26 23.85 -5.23 -13.30
CA THR A 26 24.30 -6.23 -12.32
C THR A 26 23.20 -6.54 -11.31
N ALA A 27 22.49 -5.53 -10.84
CA ALA A 27 21.34 -5.69 -9.94
C ALA A 27 20.20 -6.50 -10.59
N MET A 28 19.87 -6.20 -11.83
CA MET A 28 18.84 -6.92 -12.60
C MET A 28 19.22 -8.40 -12.80
N ILE A 29 20.47 -8.69 -13.10
CA ILE A 29 20.99 -10.06 -13.22
C ILE A 29 20.86 -10.80 -11.87
N GLY A 30 21.18 -10.14 -10.75
CA GLY A 30 21.03 -10.71 -9.43
C GLY A 30 19.58 -11.06 -9.08
N ILE A 31 18.66 -10.16 -9.32
CA ILE A 31 17.21 -10.39 -9.10
C ILE A 31 16.68 -11.53 -10.00
N LYS A 32 17.12 -11.57 -11.26
CA LYS A 32 16.78 -12.65 -12.17
C LYS A 32 17.29 -14.00 -11.64
N ALA A 33 18.55 -14.05 -11.20
CA ALA A 33 19.12 -15.25 -10.60
C ALA A 33 18.34 -15.72 -9.36
N LEU A 34 17.86 -14.79 -8.53
CA LEU A 34 17.00 -15.13 -7.38
C LEU A 34 15.67 -15.75 -7.82
N ALA A 35 15.02 -15.20 -8.84
CA ALA A 35 13.77 -15.73 -9.36
C ALA A 35 13.96 -17.11 -10.00
N GLU A 36 15.05 -17.34 -10.73
CA GLU A 36 15.40 -18.63 -11.30
C GLU A 36 15.73 -19.66 -10.21
N HIS A 37 16.39 -19.21 -9.13
CA HIS A 37 16.73 -20.05 -7.96
C HIS A 37 15.47 -20.60 -7.26
N LEU A 38 14.42 -19.78 -7.17
CA LEU A 38 13.13 -20.23 -6.62
C LEU A 38 12.51 -21.39 -7.41
N GLY A 39 12.72 -21.43 -8.73
CA GLY A 39 12.21 -22.49 -9.61
C GLY A 39 13.13 -23.69 -9.76
N SER A 40 14.39 -23.62 -9.35
CA SER A 40 15.42 -24.64 -9.63
C SER A 40 16.04 -25.27 -8.38
N ASP A 41 15.94 -24.67 -7.21
CA ASP A 41 16.44 -25.19 -5.93
C ASP A 41 15.25 -25.55 -5.02
N GLU A 42 14.97 -26.84 -4.89
CA GLU A 42 13.85 -27.35 -4.08
C GLU A 42 14.00 -27.02 -2.59
N ASP A 43 15.21 -27.01 -2.06
CA ASP A 43 15.46 -26.66 -0.66
C ASP A 43 15.20 -25.17 -0.41
N PHE A 44 15.61 -24.30 -1.34
CA PHE A 44 15.31 -22.87 -1.25
C PHE A 44 13.79 -22.62 -1.29
N ALA A 45 13.09 -23.24 -2.26
CA ALA A 45 11.64 -23.10 -2.38
C ALA A 45 10.92 -23.60 -1.12
N ARG A 46 11.33 -24.75 -0.58
CA ARG A 46 10.79 -25.32 0.67
C ARG A 46 11.01 -24.37 1.84
N ASN A 47 12.24 -23.89 2.02
CA ASN A 47 12.57 -22.99 3.13
C ASN A 47 11.82 -21.64 3.05
N ILE A 48 11.47 -21.15 1.86
CA ILE A 48 10.58 -19.98 1.71
C ILE A 48 9.18 -20.30 2.24
N VAL A 49 8.63 -21.46 1.88
CA VAL A 49 7.31 -21.91 2.37
C VAL A 49 7.34 -22.10 3.89
N ASP A 50 8.34 -22.83 4.39
CA ASP A 50 8.52 -23.11 5.83
C ASP A 50 8.65 -21.81 6.64
N ALA A 51 9.33 -20.79 6.09
CA ALA A 51 9.42 -19.46 6.72
C ALA A 51 8.06 -18.76 6.81
N VAL A 52 7.27 -18.81 5.74
CA VAL A 52 5.91 -18.25 5.72
C VAL A 52 4.99 -18.97 6.70
N GLU A 53 5.09 -20.29 6.80
CA GLU A 53 4.31 -21.10 7.74
C GLU A 53 4.72 -20.80 9.19
N LEU A 54 6.02 -20.87 9.49
CA LEU A 54 6.57 -20.63 10.83
C LEU A 54 6.17 -19.24 11.37
N ILE A 55 6.31 -18.19 10.53
CA ILE A 55 5.93 -16.83 10.91
C ILE A 55 4.41 -16.68 10.99
N GLY A 56 3.69 -17.31 10.05
CA GLY A 56 2.21 -17.23 9.99
C GLY A 56 1.51 -17.86 11.17
N GLU A 57 2.10 -18.92 11.76
CA GLU A 57 1.57 -19.66 12.91
C GLU A 57 2.06 -19.13 14.26
N SER A 58 3.10 -18.29 14.25
CA SER A 58 3.64 -17.68 15.47
C SER A 58 2.59 -16.84 16.20
N GLN A 59 2.54 -16.99 17.53
CA GLN A 59 1.70 -16.18 18.41
C GLN A 59 2.42 -14.90 18.88
N GLY A 60 3.72 -14.81 18.62
CA GLY A 60 4.57 -13.69 18.98
C GLY A 60 4.78 -12.72 17.82
N ARG A 61 5.90 -12.04 17.87
CA ARG A 61 6.31 -11.03 16.88
C ARG A 61 7.49 -11.54 16.07
N VAL A 62 7.72 -10.94 14.93
CA VAL A 62 8.94 -11.15 14.15
C VAL A 62 10.00 -10.16 14.61
N VAL A 63 11.11 -10.68 15.11
CA VAL A 63 12.27 -9.88 15.53
C VAL A 63 13.33 -9.97 14.44
N VAL A 64 13.54 -8.88 13.73
CA VAL A 64 14.51 -8.83 12.63
C VAL A 64 15.84 -8.27 13.13
N SER A 65 16.96 -8.86 12.73
CA SER A 65 18.28 -8.39 13.14
C SER A 65 19.34 -8.58 12.05
N GLY A 66 20.41 -7.78 12.12
CA GLY A 66 21.54 -7.78 11.19
C GLY A 66 22.45 -6.59 11.44
N VAL A 67 23.68 -6.65 10.89
CA VAL A 67 24.70 -5.62 11.05
C VAL A 67 24.99 -4.89 9.75
N GLY A 68 25.35 -3.61 9.82
CA GLY A 68 25.74 -2.80 8.65
C GLY A 68 24.65 -2.72 7.59
N LYS A 69 24.96 -3.05 6.33
CA LYS A 69 23.98 -3.00 5.23
C LYS A 69 22.84 -3.98 5.44
N SER A 70 23.12 -5.21 5.91
CA SER A 70 22.08 -6.20 6.28
C SER A 70 21.20 -5.67 7.42
N GLY A 71 21.73 -4.91 8.36
CA GLY A 71 20.92 -4.27 9.42
C GLY A 71 19.98 -3.19 8.87
N HIS A 72 20.42 -2.36 7.93
CA HIS A 72 19.55 -1.39 7.27
C HIS A 72 18.42 -2.06 6.46
N ILE A 73 18.77 -3.14 5.75
CA ILE A 73 17.77 -3.97 5.06
C ILE A 73 16.80 -4.62 6.06
N GLY A 74 17.31 -5.15 7.16
CA GLY A 74 16.49 -5.73 8.23
C GLY A 74 15.49 -4.74 8.83
N ARG A 75 15.89 -3.48 9.05
CA ARG A 75 14.97 -2.41 9.48
C ARG A 75 13.84 -2.18 8.48
N LYS A 76 14.16 -2.16 7.17
CA LYS A 76 13.15 -2.02 6.12
C LYS A 76 12.21 -3.23 6.09
N ILE A 77 12.72 -4.44 6.20
CA ILE A 77 11.92 -5.67 6.24
C ILE A 77 10.95 -5.64 7.44
N ALA A 78 11.45 -5.31 8.63
CA ALA A 78 10.61 -5.18 9.83
C ALA A 78 9.48 -4.14 9.63
N ALA A 79 9.79 -2.99 9.04
CA ALA A 79 8.80 -1.96 8.74
C ALA A 79 7.75 -2.45 7.72
N THR A 80 8.17 -3.18 6.68
CA THR A 80 7.25 -3.76 5.69
C THR A 80 6.32 -4.79 6.33
N LEU A 81 6.86 -5.74 7.10
CA LEU A 81 6.08 -6.74 7.84
C LEU A 81 5.03 -6.07 8.73
N ALA A 82 5.44 -5.08 9.54
CA ALA A 82 4.54 -4.36 10.44
C ALA A 82 3.42 -3.64 9.66
N SER A 83 3.76 -2.99 8.54
CA SER A 83 2.79 -2.27 7.71
C SER A 83 1.85 -3.17 6.91
N THR A 84 2.19 -4.45 6.75
CA THR A 84 1.40 -5.46 6.04
C THR A 84 0.72 -6.48 6.97
N GLY A 85 0.57 -6.13 8.27
CA GLY A 85 -0.21 -6.92 9.23
C GLY A 85 0.56 -8.00 9.98
N THR A 86 1.87 -8.12 9.78
CA THR A 86 2.72 -9.01 10.59
C THR A 86 3.48 -8.18 11.61
N SER A 87 3.15 -8.33 12.89
CA SER A 87 3.82 -7.57 13.97
C SER A 87 5.32 -7.85 13.97
N ALA A 88 6.14 -6.83 13.71
CA ALA A 88 7.58 -6.97 13.59
C ALA A 88 8.33 -5.74 14.11
N TYR A 89 9.55 -5.95 14.58
CA TYR A 89 10.47 -4.87 14.96
C TYR A 89 11.93 -5.28 14.73
N PHE A 90 12.81 -4.30 14.68
CA PHE A 90 14.23 -4.53 14.48
C PHE A 90 14.99 -4.38 15.79
N VAL A 91 15.88 -5.32 16.09
CA VAL A 91 16.85 -5.25 17.20
C VAL A 91 18.26 -5.28 16.64
N HIS A 92 19.09 -4.31 17.01
CA HIS A 92 20.49 -4.31 16.60
C HIS A 92 21.27 -5.34 17.43
N PRO A 93 22.14 -6.21 16.84
CA PRO A 93 22.84 -7.26 17.60
C PRO A 93 23.70 -6.75 18.73
N THR A 94 24.29 -5.57 18.58
CA THR A 94 25.08 -4.93 19.65
C THR A 94 24.19 -4.57 20.84
N GLU A 95 23.05 -3.92 20.59
CA GLU A 95 22.08 -3.55 21.65
C GLU A 95 21.46 -4.80 22.29
N ALA A 96 21.21 -5.85 21.49
CA ALA A 96 20.80 -7.16 21.98
C ALA A 96 21.77 -7.69 23.04
N SER A 97 23.08 -7.56 22.80
CA SER A 97 24.13 -7.99 23.73
C SER A 97 24.21 -7.14 25.01
N HIS A 98 23.54 -5.97 25.05
CA HIS A 98 23.52 -5.03 26.16
C HIS A 98 22.16 -4.90 26.85
N GLY A 99 21.23 -5.85 26.60
CA GLY A 99 19.96 -5.92 27.33
C GLY A 99 18.72 -6.09 26.45
N ASP A 100 18.77 -5.69 25.16
CA ASP A 100 17.59 -5.75 24.29
C ASP A 100 17.15 -7.18 23.94
N LEU A 101 17.97 -8.22 24.25
CA LEU A 101 17.49 -9.62 24.25
C LEU A 101 16.26 -9.84 25.16
N GLY A 102 16.10 -9.01 26.19
CA GLY A 102 14.89 -9.03 27.02
C GLY A 102 13.59 -8.67 26.29
N MET A 103 13.68 -8.11 25.08
CA MET A 103 12.50 -7.84 24.22
C MET A 103 12.04 -9.09 23.45
N VAL A 104 12.86 -10.14 23.41
CA VAL A 104 12.61 -11.39 22.66
C VAL A 104 11.99 -12.42 23.57
N THR A 105 10.88 -13.01 23.18
CA THR A 105 10.17 -14.06 23.94
C THR A 105 10.20 -15.40 23.19
N SER A 106 9.87 -16.48 23.88
CA SER A 106 9.79 -17.81 23.26
C SER A 106 8.64 -17.96 22.23
N GLN A 107 7.74 -16.99 22.16
CA GLN A 107 6.66 -16.97 21.17
C GLN A 107 7.04 -16.24 19.89
N ASP A 108 8.15 -15.49 19.89
CA ASP A 108 8.63 -14.73 18.73
C ASP A 108 9.37 -15.62 17.71
N VAL A 109 9.54 -15.10 16.50
CA VAL A 109 10.38 -15.68 15.46
C VAL A 109 11.50 -14.70 15.14
N LEU A 110 12.76 -15.16 15.11
CA LEU A 110 13.89 -14.33 14.70
C LEU A 110 14.09 -14.40 13.18
N ILE A 111 14.25 -13.27 12.50
CA ILE A 111 14.80 -13.20 11.14
C ILE A 111 16.19 -12.58 11.23
N LEU A 112 17.23 -13.39 10.99
CA LEU A 112 18.62 -12.96 11.09
C LEU A 112 19.26 -12.84 9.70
N LEU A 113 19.78 -11.63 9.38
CA LEU A 113 20.39 -11.34 8.09
C LEU A 113 21.90 -11.23 8.20
N SER A 114 22.62 -12.04 7.42
CA SER A 114 24.06 -11.95 7.23
C SER A 114 24.44 -12.57 5.89
N TRP A 115 25.01 -11.79 4.98
CA TRP A 115 25.40 -12.32 3.65
C TRP A 115 26.37 -13.50 3.75
N SER A 116 27.42 -13.37 4.54
CA SER A 116 28.38 -14.45 4.77
C SER A 116 27.83 -15.56 5.68
N GLY A 117 26.88 -15.21 6.56
CA GLY A 117 26.43 -16.07 7.65
C GLY A 117 27.43 -16.26 8.81
N GLU A 118 28.54 -15.48 8.79
CA GLU A 118 29.65 -15.56 9.77
C GLU A 118 29.79 -14.28 10.61
N THR A 119 28.75 -13.44 10.68
CA THR A 119 28.75 -12.19 11.44
C THR A 119 28.84 -12.46 12.93
N ALA A 120 29.98 -12.17 13.55
CA ALA A 120 30.25 -12.48 14.95
C ALA A 120 29.26 -11.84 15.94
N GLU A 121 28.77 -10.65 15.62
CA GLU A 121 27.84 -9.89 16.45
C GLU A 121 26.48 -10.60 16.62
N LEU A 122 26.12 -11.53 15.74
CA LEU A 122 24.89 -12.32 15.86
C LEU A 122 25.02 -13.49 16.86
N ALA A 123 26.22 -13.83 17.32
CA ALA A 123 26.47 -14.99 18.16
C ALA A 123 25.64 -15.02 19.45
N ASN A 124 25.47 -13.86 20.12
CA ASN A 124 24.67 -13.78 21.34
C ASN A 124 23.17 -14.01 21.06
N MET A 125 22.66 -13.54 19.93
CA MET A 125 21.28 -13.80 19.53
C MET A 125 21.05 -15.29 19.21
N LEU A 126 22.02 -15.95 18.52
CA LEU A 126 21.96 -17.40 18.26
C LEU A 126 21.96 -18.20 19.57
N THR A 127 22.85 -17.85 20.51
CA THR A 127 22.95 -18.51 21.81
C THR A 127 21.66 -18.34 22.62
N TYR A 128 21.10 -17.12 22.63
CA TYR A 128 19.84 -16.83 23.30
C TYR A 128 18.68 -17.62 22.69
N ALA A 129 18.55 -17.58 21.36
CA ALA A 129 17.49 -18.29 20.65
C ALA A 129 17.51 -19.80 20.94
N LYS A 130 18.67 -20.44 20.89
CA LYS A 130 18.83 -21.84 21.27
C LYS A 130 18.44 -22.13 22.73
N ARG A 131 18.86 -21.27 23.67
CA ARG A 131 18.57 -21.46 25.09
C ARG A 131 17.06 -21.38 25.39
N PHE A 132 16.33 -20.52 24.69
CA PHE A 132 14.92 -20.24 24.96
C PHE A 132 13.98 -20.84 23.90
N ASN A 133 14.52 -21.68 23.00
CA ASN A 133 13.77 -22.32 21.90
C ASN A 133 13.01 -21.29 21.04
N VAL A 134 13.64 -20.15 20.73
CA VAL A 134 13.11 -19.17 19.80
C VAL A 134 13.51 -19.57 18.38
N PRO A 135 12.56 -19.86 17.47
CA PRO A 135 12.89 -20.31 16.12
C PRO A 135 13.55 -19.21 15.29
N ILE A 136 14.48 -19.61 14.42
CA ILE A 136 15.29 -18.73 13.59
C ILE A 136 15.03 -19.01 12.12
N VAL A 137 14.65 -17.97 11.37
CA VAL A 137 14.75 -17.88 9.92
C VAL A 137 16.02 -17.11 9.60
N SER A 138 16.96 -17.69 8.86
CA SER A 138 18.14 -16.94 8.42
C SER A 138 18.10 -16.60 6.94
N ILE A 139 18.66 -15.44 6.58
CA ILE A 139 18.83 -15.01 5.19
C ILE A 139 20.33 -14.78 4.94
N CYS A 140 20.97 -15.71 4.24
CA CYS A 140 22.42 -15.70 4.00
C CYS A 140 22.75 -16.30 2.61
N ALA A 141 24.01 -16.25 2.18
CA ALA A 141 24.45 -16.84 0.89
C ALA A 141 25.38 -18.06 1.05
N ASN A 142 25.54 -18.56 2.28
CA ASN A 142 26.38 -19.72 2.54
C ASN A 142 25.64 -20.71 3.43
N ARG A 143 25.30 -21.87 2.86
CA ARG A 143 24.61 -22.98 3.53
C ARG A 143 25.41 -23.56 4.70
N ASP A 144 26.74 -23.54 4.59
CA ASP A 144 27.65 -24.11 5.61
C ASP A 144 28.04 -23.08 6.68
N SER A 145 27.47 -21.90 6.67
CA SER A 145 27.77 -20.87 7.65
C SER A 145 27.22 -21.19 9.04
N VAL A 146 27.83 -20.55 10.05
CA VAL A 146 27.38 -20.67 11.45
C VAL A 146 25.90 -20.29 11.56
N LEU A 147 25.47 -19.22 10.89
CA LEU A 147 24.08 -18.75 10.92
C LEU A 147 23.11 -19.79 10.32
N ALA A 148 23.40 -20.29 9.10
CA ALA A 148 22.52 -21.25 8.42
C ALA A 148 22.38 -22.56 9.21
N ARG A 149 23.48 -23.11 9.71
CA ARG A 149 23.49 -24.38 10.50
C ARG A 149 22.79 -24.27 11.85
N ASN A 150 22.57 -23.06 12.36
CA ASN A 150 21.91 -22.82 13.64
C ASN A 150 20.49 -22.25 13.48
N SER A 151 19.93 -22.30 12.27
CA SER A 151 18.58 -21.82 11.95
C SER A 151 17.65 -23.00 11.67
N GLU A 152 16.40 -22.91 12.11
CA GLU A 152 15.34 -23.86 11.78
C GLU A 152 15.01 -23.77 10.30
N VAL A 153 15.01 -22.55 9.73
CA VAL A 153 14.70 -22.29 8.33
C VAL A 153 15.81 -21.44 7.69
N PRO A 154 16.83 -22.06 7.06
CA PRO A 154 17.91 -21.34 6.39
C PRO A 154 17.51 -20.98 4.94
N ILE A 155 17.21 -19.73 4.68
CA ILE A 155 16.99 -19.17 3.33
C ILE A 155 18.36 -18.84 2.74
N VAL A 156 18.86 -19.71 1.85
CA VAL A 156 20.19 -19.59 1.24
C VAL A 156 20.08 -18.95 -0.14
N LEU A 157 20.47 -17.69 -0.23
CA LEU A 157 20.43 -16.89 -1.46
C LEU A 157 21.48 -17.35 -2.48
N PRO A 158 21.22 -17.22 -3.79
CA PRO A 158 22.23 -17.51 -4.81
C PRO A 158 23.40 -16.54 -4.69
N LYS A 159 24.61 -17.03 -4.95
CA LYS A 159 25.81 -16.19 -5.02
C LYS A 159 25.73 -15.28 -6.23
N VAL A 160 25.92 -14.00 -6.01
CA VAL A 160 25.84 -12.97 -7.05
C VAL A 160 27.06 -12.06 -7.01
N GLN A 161 27.35 -11.42 -8.15
CA GLN A 161 28.38 -10.41 -8.26
C GLN A 161 27.87 -9.08 -7.69
N GLU A 162 28.72 -8.41 -6.90
CA GLU A 162 28.46 -7.03 -6.49
C GLU A 162 28.71 -6.06 -7.65
N ALA A 163 27.95 -4.98 -7.71
CA ALA A 163 28.18 -3.93 -8.70
C ALA A 163 29.43 -3.07 -8.38
N CYS A 164 29.92 -3.13 -7.14
CA CYS A 164 31.15 -2.50 -6.73
C CYS A 164 32.35 -3.07 -7.52
N PRO A 165 33.18 -2.24 -8.19
CA PRO A 165 34.34 -2.72 -8.97
C PRO A 165 35.34 -3.57 -8.17
N HIS A 166 35.39 -3.37 -6.87
CA HIS A 166 36.27 -4.12 -5.96
C HIS A 166 35.56 -5.30 -5.27
N GLY A 167 34.25 -5.51 -5.52
CA GLY A 167 33.45 -6.55 -4.87
C GLY A 167 33.28 -6.39 -3.35
N LEU A 168 33.57 -5.20 -2.81
CA LEU A 168 33.60 -4.96 -1.35
C LEU A 168 32.32 -4.32 -0.81
N ALA A 169 31.71 -3.42 -1.57
CA ALA A 169 30.50 -2.75 -1.12
C ALA A 169 29.25 -3.62 -1.42
N PRO A 170 28.47 -4.01 -0.41
CA PRO A 170 27.23 -4.73 -0.63
C PRO A 170 26.23 -3.88 -1.42
N THR A 171 25.91 -4.33 -2.62
CA THR A 171 24.97 -3.71 -3.57
C THR A 171 23.91 -4.75 -3.98
N THR A 172 24.28 -5.65 -4.88
CA THR A 172 23.37 -6.71 -5.37
C THR A 172 22.95 -7.65 -4.25
N SER A 173 23.87 -8.07 -3.40
CA SER A 173 23.58 -8.92 -2.22
C SER A 173 22.54 -8.30 -1.29
N ALA A 174 22.65 -6.98 -1.03
CA ALA A 174 21.68 -6.26 -0.20
C ALA A 174 20.30 -6.18 -0.86
N MET A 175 20.24 -6.03 -2.19
CA MET A 175 18.99 -6.06 -2.94
C MET A 175 18.31 -7.44 -2.90
N LEU A 176 19.07 -8.54 -2.96
CA LEU A 176 18.51 -9.88 -2.85
C LEU A 176 17.91 -10.12 -1.45
N GLN A 177 18.61 -9.72 -0.39
CA GLN A 177 18.06 -9.79 0.98
C GLN A 177 16.77 -9.01 1.13
N LEU A 178 16.73 -7.80 0.54
CA LEU A 178 15.53 -6.96 0.53
C LEU A 178 14.37 -7.63 -0.23
N ALA A 179 14.65 -8.11 -1.43
CA ALA A 179 13.64 -8.75 -2.29
C ALA A 179 12.98 -9.95 -1.63
N VAL A 180 13.78 -10.82 -0.98
CA VAL A 180 13.25 -11.98 -0.24
C VAL A 180 12.45 -11.52 0.98
N GLY A 181 12.93 -10.53 1.74
CA GLY A 181 12.20 -10.01 2.88
C GLY A 181 10.84 -9.41 2.51
N ASP A 182 10.77 -8.67 1.40
CA ASP A 182 9.51 -8.14 0.88
C ASP A 182 8.60 -9.25 0.33
N ALA A 183 9.16 -10.26 -0.35
CA ALA A 183 8.40 -11.40 -0.82
C ALA A 183 7.76 -12.18 0.34
N LEU A 184 8.48 -12.40 1.44
CA LEU A 184 7.93 -13.01 2.67
C LEU A 184 6.80 -12.15 3.25
N ALA A 185 6.98 -10.84 3.31
CA ALA A 185 5.95 -9.93 3.84
C ALA A 185 4.67 -9.96 3.01
N ILE A 186 4.77 -10.01 1.68
CA ILE A 186 3.61 -10.11 0.79
C ILE A 186 2.94 -11.48 0.88
N ALA A 187 3.71 -12.57 0.92
CA ALA A 187 3.15 -13.92 1.09
C ALA A 187 2.37 -14.05 2.42
N LEU A 188 2.88 -13.46 3.50
CA LEU A 188 2.19 -13.40 4.80
C LEU A 188 0.93 -12.54 4.76
N LEU A 189 0.96 -11.40 4.06
CA LEU A 189 -0.19 -10.53 3.83
C LEU A 189 -1.32 -11.30 3.12
N GLU A 190 -0.99 -12.02 2.03
CA GLU A 190 -1.94 -12.83 1.27
C GLU A 190 -2.50 -13.99 2.10
N ARG A 191 -1.63 -14.71 2.82
CA ARG A 191 -2.03 -15.80 3.73
C ARG A 191 -3.04 -15.34 4.79
N ARG A 192 -2.91 -14.09 5.29
CA ARG A 192 -3.80 -13.50 6.31
C ARG A 192 -5.10 -12.95 5.73
N GLY A 193 -5.23 -12.85 4.41
CA GLY A 193 -6.35 -12.16 3.76
C GLY A 193 -6.41 -10.68 4.10
N PHE A 194 -5.23 -10.04 4.32
CA PHE A 194 -5.10 -8.65 4.71
C PHE A 194 -5.71 -7.72 3.65
N SER A 195 -6.75 -6.99 4.03
CA SER A 195 -7.56 -6.16 3.14
C SER A 195 -7.01 -4.73 3.02
N ALA A 196 -7.55 -3.98 2.05
CA ALA A 196 -7.30 -2.54 1.94
C ALA A 196 -7.81 -1.76 3.17
N GLU A 197 -8.85 -2.27 3.86
CA GLU A 197 -9.38 -1.68 5.08
C GLU A 197 -8.42 -1.88 6.26
N ASP A 198 -7.79 -3.05 6.36
CA ASP A 198 -6.73 -3.32 7.33
C ASP A 198 -5.52 -2.41 7.08
N PHE A 199 -5.13 -2.25 5.80
CA PHE A 199 -4.04 -1.37 5.41
C PHE A 199 -4.27 0.09 5.83
N LYS A 200 -5.51 0.57 5.69
CA LYS A 200 -5.93 1.89 6.15
C LYS A 200 -5.76 2.05 7.66
N THR A 201 -6.10 1.00 8.43
CA THR A 201 -5.97 1.00 9.91
C THR A 201 -4.52 1.23 10.34
N PHE A 202 -3.55 0.65 9.64
CA PHE A 202 -2.12 0.82 9.91
C PHE A 202 -1.52 2.10 9.31
N HIS A 203 -2.22 2.74 8.34
CA HIS A 203 -1.77 3.96 7.66
C HIS A 203 -2.80 5.09 7.76
N PRO A 204 -3.20 5.54 8.96
CA PRO A 204 -4.26 6.53 9.13
C PRO A 204 -3.91 7.91 8.59
N GLY A 205 -2.62 8.19 8.39
CA GLY A 205 -2.12 9.47 7.89
C GLY A 205 -1.58 9.39 6.45
N GLY A 206 -1.68 10.50 5.72
CA GLY A 206 -1.10 10.64 4.38
C GLY A 206 -2.05 10.32 3.22
N LYS A 207 -1.57 10.55 1.99
CA LYS A 207 -2.36 10.41 0.74
C LYS A 207 -2.95 9.01 0.55
N LEU A 208 -2.20 7.99 0.93
CA LEU A 208 -2.62 6.60 0.75
C LEU A 208 -3.81 6.24 1.67
N GLY A 209 -3.78 6.66 2.93
CA GLY A 209 -4.90 6.48 3.85
C GLY A 209 -6.17 7.23 3.38
N ALA A 210 -6.00 8.42 2.82
CA ALA A 210 -7.10 9.20 2.25
C ALA A 210 -7.78 8.49 1.07
N GLN A 211 -7.00 7.89 0.17
CA GLN A 211 -7.50 7.16 -1.01
C GLN A 211 -8.27 5.87 -0.64
N LEU A 212 -7.95 5.28 0.50
CA LEU A 212 -8.59 4.07 1.03
C LEU A 212 -9.84 4.35 1.88
N ARG A 213 -10.24 5.62 2.07
CA ARG A 213 -11.51 5.95 2.73
C ARG A 213 -12.69 5.52 1.86
N LEU A 214 -13.78 5.13 2.51
CA LEU A 214 -15.01 4.78 1.82
C LEU A 214 -15.87 6.05 1.59
N VAL A 215 -16.67 6.04 0.54
CA VAL A 215 -17.61 7.13 0.21
C VAL A 215 -18.50 7.47 1.41
N ARG A 216 -19.04 6.46 2.12
CA ARG A 216 -19.86 6.66 3.31
C ARG A 216 -19.22 7.44 4.45
N GLU A 217 -17.87 7.49 4.50
CA GLU A 217 -17.13 8.21 5.53
C GLU A 217 -16.93 9.70 5.22
N LEU A 218 -17.20 10.09 3.98
CA LEU A 218 -16.99 11.45 3.46
C LEU A 218 -18.29 12.14 3.06
N ALA A 219 -19.33 11.36 2.78
CA ALA A 219 -20.61 11.84 2.30
C ALA A 219 -21.46 12.44 3.44
N HIS A 220 -22.32 13.37 3.09
CA HIS A 220 -23.22 14.08 4.00
C HIS A 220 -24.59 13.38 4.06
N GLU A 221 -25.14 13.18 5.26
CA GLU A 221 -26.33 12.39 5.50
C GLU A 221 -27.49 13.23 6.05
N GLY A 222 -28.67 12.62 6.08
CA GLY A 222 -29.86 13.16 6.73
C GLY A 222 -30.31 14.50 6.21
N ALA A 223 -30.51 15.47 7.10
CA ALA A 223 -31.02 16.80 6.75
C ALA A 223 -30.09 17.64 5.86
N GLN A 224 -28.85 17.19 5.61
CA GLN A 224 -27.93 17.86 4.69
C GLN A 224 -28.20 17.53 3.23
N MET A 225 -28.89 16.41 2.95
CA MET A 225 -29.21 16.03 1.58
C MET A 225 -30.29 16.93 0.99
N PRO A 226 -30.05 17.52 -0.20
CA PRO A 226 -31.04 18.31 -0.94
C PRO A 226 -32.00 17.36 -1.66
N LEU A 227 -33.13 17.06 -1.06
CA LEU A 227 -34.13 16.13 -1.59
C LEU A 227 -35.52 16.79 -1.68
N LEU A 228 -36.24 16.51 -2.76
CA LEU A 228 -37.59 16.95 -2.99
C LEU A 228 -38.41 15.84 -3.61
N GLN A 229 -39.69 15.76 -3.26
CA GLN A 229 -40.60 14.79 -3.85
C GLN A 229 -41.08 15.19 -5.25
N THR A 230 -41.45 14.20 -6.06
CA THR A 230 -42.13 14.40 -7.33
C THR A 230 -43.41 15.22 -7.13
N GLY A 231 -43.86 15.98 -8.16
CA GLY A 231 -45.05 16.85 -8.15
C GLY A 231 -44.83 18.22 -7.51
N ARG A 232 -43.65 18.50 -6.96
CA ARG A 232 -43.34 19.82 -6.36
C ARG A 232 -42.91 20.82 -7.44
N PRO A 233 -43.18 22.14 -7.22
CA PRO A 233 -42.77 23.17 -8.18
C PRO A 233 -41.25 23.47 -8.12
N MET A 234 -40.70 23.94 -9.23
CA MET A 234 -39.28 24.35 -9.35
C MET A 234 -38.88 25.42 -8.34
N SER A 235 -39.81 26.25 -7.88
CA SER A 235 -39.54 27.24 -6.83
C SER A 235 -39.02 26.61 -5.54
N GLU A 236 -39.58 25.46 -5.14
CA GLU A 236 -39.11 24.73 -3.97
C GLU A 236 -37.76 24.05 -4.21
N ALA A 237 -37.55 23.50 -5.42
CA ALA A 237 -36.24 22.92 -5.79
C ALA A 237 -35.10 23.96 -5.69
N LEU A 238 -35.33 25.20 -6.12
CA LEU A 238 -34.35 26.28 -6.01
C LEU A 238 -34.04 26.65 -4.56
N ILE A 239 -35.05 26.68 -3.70
CA ILE A 239 -34.89 26.95 -2.27
C ILE A 239 -34.02 25.86 -1.64
N GLU A 240 -34.36 24.59 -1.94
CA GLU A 240 -33.62 23.42 -1.39
C GLU A 240 -32.16 23.39 -1.88
N MET A 241 -31.92 23.59 -3.19
CA MET A 241 -30.56 23.71 -3.75
C MET A 241 -29.73 24.81 -3.08
N SER A 242 -30.34 25.99 -2.93
CA SER A 242 -29.64 27.15 -2.33
C SER A 242 -29.35 26.94 -0.85
N SER A 243 -30.27 26.32 -0.12
CA SER A 243 -30.14 26.08 1.33
C SER A 243 -29.04 25.06 1.67
N LYS A 244 -28.83 24.05 0.81
CA LYS A 244 -27.84 22.98 1.04
C LYS A 244 -26.51 23.21 0.38
N GLY A 245 -26.44 24.03 -0.69
CA GLY A 245 -25.18 24.49 -1.29
C GLY A 245 -24.39 23.45 -2.12
N PHE A 246 -25.04 22.34 -2.53
CA PHE A 246 -24.41 21.32 -3.39
C PHE A 246 -24.55 21.59 -4.89
N GLY A 247 -25.33 22.61 -5.29
CA GLY A 247 -25.62 22.89 -6.71
C GLY A 247 -26.48 21.84 -7.40
N VAL A 248 -27.18 21.02 -6.62
CA VAL A 248 -28.06 19.93 -7.09
C VAL A 248 -29.20 19.72 -6.10
N VAL A 249 -30.34 19.20 -6.58
CA VAL A 249 -31.40 18.61 -5.76
C VAL A 249 -31.81 17.27 -6.35
N GLY A 250 -31.95 16.25 -5.49
CA GLY A 250 -32.43 14.92 -5.83
C GLY A 250 -33.95 14.88 -5.79
N ILE A 251 -34.58 14.29 -6.81
CA ILE A 251 -36.02 14.12 -6.89
C ILE A 251 -36.32 12.65 -6.55
N VAL A 252 -37.13 12.47 -5.50
CA VAL A 252 -37.56 11.13 -5.04
C VAL A 252 -39.04 10.93 -5.34
N ASP A 253 -39.39 9.67 -5.64
CA ASP A 253 -40.80 9.29 -5.83
C ASP A 253 -41.49 8.98 -4.48
N GLY A 254 -42.78 8.60 -4.56
CA GLY A 254 -43.58 8.25 -3.38
C GLY A 254 -43.10 7.02 -2.60
N THR A 255 -42.15 6.25 -3.15
CA THR A 255 -41.46 5.12 -2.46
C THR A 255 -40.13 5.50 -1.84
N GLY A 256 -39.69 6.75 -2.03
CA GLY A 256 -38.43 7.26 -1.55
C GLY A 256 -37.23 6.97 -2.47
N LYS A 257 -37.45 6.40 -3.66
CA LYS A 257 -36.39 6.10 -4.64
C LYS A 257 -35.99 7.37 -5.41
N LEU A 258 -34.69 7.53 -5.66
CA LEU A 258 -34.17 8.63 -6.46
C LEU A 258 -34.48 8.40 -7.96
N VAL A 259 -35.34 9.27 -8.53
CA VAL A 259 -35.83 9.17 -9.92
C VAL A 259 -35.22 10.22 -10.85
N GLY A 260 -34.63 11.27 -10.30
CA GLY A 260 -34.02 12.34 -11.08
C GLY A 260 -33.17 13.27 -10.23
N VAL A 261 -32.46 14.15 -10.90
CA VAL A 261 -31.72 15.27 -10.28
C VAL A 261 -31.94 16.53 -11.08
N ILE A 262 -31.87 17.69 -10.42
CA ILE A 262 -31.83 19.00 -11.04
C ILE A 262 -30.53 19.66 -10.61
N THR A 263 -29.74 20.11 -11.56
CA THR A 263 -28.47 20.76 -11.36
C THR A 263 -28.52 22.21 -11.84
N ASP A 264 -27.54 23.04 -11.49
CA ASP A 264 -27.36 24.40 -12.05
C ASP A 264 -27.31 24.40 -13.59
N GLY A 265 -26.81 23.32 -14.19
CA GLY A 265 -26.83 23.12 -15.64
C GLY A 265 -28.22 22.94 -16.20
N ASP A 266 -29.11 22.21 -15.50
CA ASP A 266 -30.49 22.01 -15.87
C ASP A 266 -31.27 23.34 -15.79
N LEU A 267 -31.07 24.13 -14.73
CA LEU A 267 -31.66 25.44 -14.58
C LEU A 267 -31.31 26.36 -15.75
N ARG A 268 -30.05 26.42 -16.16
CA ARG A 268 -29.59 27.23 -17.29
C ARG A 268 -30.20 26.79 -18.62
N ARG A 269 -30.40 25.49 -18.82
CA ARG A 269 -31.00 24.94 -20.05
C ARG A 269 -32.50 25.22 -20.17
N HIS A 270 -33.20 25.26 -19.05
CA HIS A 270 -34.64 25.46 -19.00
C HIS A 270 -35.08 26.86 -18.57
N MET A 271 -34.15 27.84 -18.61
CA MET A 271 -34.41 29.21 -18.19
C MET A 271 -35.54 29.83 -19.04
N SER A 272 -36.72 29.99 -18.44
CA SER A 272 -37.92 30.59 -19.03
C SER A 272 -38.68 31.42 -17.98
N GLY A 273 -39.57 32.30 -18.40
CA GLY A 273 -40.32 33.17 -17.48
C GLY A 273 -41.26 32.38 -16.52
N ASP A 274 -41.62 31.17 -16.87
CA ASP A 274 -42.54 30.28 -16.12
C ASP A 274 -41.81 29.15 -15.36
N LEU A 275 -40.46 29.07 -15.41
CA LEU A 275 -39.67 28.02 -14.79
C LEU A 275 -40.07 27.73 -13.35
N LEU A 276 -40.29 28.74 -12.54
CA LEU A 276 -40.61 28.56 -11.11
C LEU A 276 -41.93 27.85 -10.84
N LEU A 277 -42.86 27.87 -11.79
CA LEU A 277 -44.17 27.24 -11.71
C LEU A 277 -44.19 25.85 -12.30
N GLN A 278 -43.18 25.46 -13.05
CA GLN A 278 -43.11 24.13 -13.66
C GLN A 278 -42.89 23.04 -12.58
N PRO A 279 -43.49 21.85 -12.76
CA PRO A 279 -43.20 20.73 -11.90
C PRO A 279 -41.74 20.24 -12.11
N VAL A 280 -41.11 19.74 -11.05
CA VAL A 280 -39.70 19.28 -11.08
C VAL A 280 -39.42 18.24 -12.17
N GLU A 281 -40.43 17.42 -12.52
CA GLU A 281 -40.32 16.35 -13.54
C GLU A 281 -40.16 16.89 -14.96
N ALA A 282 -40.54 18.15 -15.21
CA ALA A 282 -40.40 18.80 -16.50
C ALA A 282 -38.94 19.25 -16.75
N VAL A 283 -38.15 19.43 -15.69
CA VAL A 283 -36.81 19.99 -15.71
C VAL A 283 -35.73 18.97 -15.34
N MET A 284 -36.07 17.99 -14.50
CA MET A 284 -35.10 17.04 -13.98
C MET A 284 -34.45 16.17 -15.06
N SER A 285 -33.16 15.91 -14.88
CA SER A 285 -32.44 14.86 -15.57
C SER A 285 -32.79 13.52 -14.94
N ARG A 286 -33.40 12.60 -15.73
CA ARG A 286 -33.77 11.24 -15.29
C ARG A 286 -32.57 10.32 -15.27
N ASN A 287 -32.67 9.24 -14.50
CA ASN A 287 -31.58 8.24 -14.33
C ASN A 287 -30.27 8.89 -13.88
N PRO A 288 -30.25 9.55 -12.71
CA PRO A 288 -29.09 10.25 -12.21
C PRO A 288 -27.95 9.28 -11.99
N ARG A 289 -26.74 9.77 -12.13
CA ARG A 289 -25.55 9.00 -11.74
C ARG A 289 -25.47 8.93 -10.23
N VAL A 290 -25.34 7.71 -9.73
CA VAL A 290 -25.29 7.42 -8.30
C VAL A 290 -24.08 6.56 -7.98
N ILE A 291 -23.73 6.46 -6.71
CA ILE A 291 -22.64 5.62 -6.23
C ILE A 291 -23.07 4.88 -4.95
N ARG A 292 -22.36 3.83 -4.61
CA ARG A 292 -22.58 3.08 -3.36
C ARG A 292 -21.65 3.63 -2.26
N GLY A 293 -22.11 3.50 -1.01
CA GLY A 293 -21.32 3.96 0.15
C GLY A 293 -20.09 3.13 0.47
N ASP A 294 -20.01 1.90 -0.01
CA ASP A 294 -18.91 0.95 0.16
C ASP A 294 -17.82 1.07 -0.92
N VAL A 295 -17.96 1.99 -1.87
CA VAL A 295 -16.92 2.29 -2.87
C VAL A 295 -15.79 3.11 -2.23
N LEU A 296 -14.55 2.88 -2.67
CA LEU A 296 -13.41 3.69 -2.26
C LEU A 296 -13.53 5.14 -2.75
N ALA A 297 -13.06 6.10 -1.95
CA ALA A 297 -13.05 7.52 -2.30
C ALA A 297 -12.25 7.81 -3.58
N SER A 298 -11.16 7.07 -3.83
CA SER A 298 -10.40 7.13 -5.10
C SER A 298 -11.26 6.71 -6.30
N GLY A 299 -12.03 5.64 -6.17
CA GLY A 299 -12.97 5.19 -7.22
C GLY A 299 -14.11 6.20 -7.45
N ALA A 300 -14.60 6.86 -6.40
CA ALA A 300 -15.58 7.92 -6.54
C ALA A 300 -15.01 9.14 -7.28
N MET A 301 -13.76 9.53 -7.00
CA MET A 301 -13.06 10.60 -7.72
C MET A 301 -12.91 10.28 -9.21
N GLU A 302 -12.45 9.06 -9.54
CA GLU A 302 -12.32 8.60 -10.92
C GLU A 302 -13.67 8.61 -11.65
N PHE A 303 -14.73 8.12 -11.00
CA PHE A 303 -16.08 8.12 -11.54
C PHE A 303 -16.59 9.54 -11.82
N MET A 304 -16.37 10.48 -10.87
CA MET A 304 -16.73 11.90 -11.06
C MET A 304 -16.01 12.52 -12.24
N GLN A 305 -14.70 12.26 -12.39
CA GLN A 305 -13.88 12.79 -13.48
C GLN A 305 -14.32 12.21 -14.84
N GLN A 306 -14.50 10.91 -14.94
CA GLN A 306 -14.94 10.23 -16.16
C GLN A 306 -16.30 10.74 -16.64
N HIS A 307 -17.23 10.99 -15.73
CA HIS A 307 -18.59 11.41 -16.05
C HIS A 307 -18.79 12.93 -16.02
N LYS A 308 -17.73 13.68 -15.68
CA LYS A 308 -17.72 15.16 -15.58
C LYS A 308 -18.82 15.68 -14.65
N VAL A 309 -18.98 15.01 -13.49
CA VAL A 309 -19.92 15.42 -12.44
C VAL A 309 -19.16 15.79 -11.17
N THR A 310 -19.67 16.75 -10.43
CA THR A 310 -19.06 17.25 -9.18
C THR A 310 -19.78 16.77 -7.93
N VAL A 311 -20.95 16.17 -8.10
CA VAL A 311 -21.79 15.69 -7.00
C VAL A 311 -22.40 14.34 -7.37
N LEU A 312 -22.48 13.44 -6.40
CA LEU A 312 -23.13 12.13 -6.53
C LEU A 312 -24.03 11.88 -5.33
N PHE A 313 -25.25 11.43 -5.58
CA PHE A 313 -26.06 10.80 -4.54
C PHE A 313 -25.53 9.39 -4.28
N VAL A 314 -25.39 9.06 -3.01
CA VAL A 314 -25.11 7.70 -2.54
C VAL A 314 -26.44 7.01 -2.30
N VAL A 315 -26.62 5.84 -2.88
CA VAL A 315 -27.87 5.09 -2.76
C VAL A 315 -27.68 3.73 -2.10
N ASP A 316 -28.74 3.24 -1.47
CA ASP A 316 -28.82 1.88 -0.97
C ASP A 316 -29.18 0.87 -2.10
N ASP A 317 -29.38 -0.41 -1.73
CA ASP A 317 -29.73 -1.47 -2.66
C ASP A 317 -31.13 -1.27 -3.32
N GLY A 318 -32.01 -0.54 -2.66
CA GLY A 318 -33.33 -0.18 -3.17
C GLY A 318 -33.31 1.03 -4.12
N GLY A 319 -32.21 1.75 -4.19
CA GLY A 319 -32.06 2.99 -4.95
C GLY A 319 -32.57 4.22 -4.21
N ALA A 320 -32.78 4.13 -2.89
CA ALA A 320 -33.08 5.29 -2.07
C ALA A 320 -31.80 6.07 -1.72
N PRO A 321 -31.79 7.41 -1.80
CA PRO A 321 -30.63 8.22 -1.46
C PRO A 321 -30.43 8.20 0.06
N VAL A 322 -29.21 7.78 0.49
CA VAL A 322 -28.80 7.70 1.90
C VAL A 322 -27.81 8.79 2.29
N SER A 323 -27.03 9.30 1.32
CA SER A 323 -26.11 10.42 1.52
C SER A 323 -25.78 11.11 0.20
N ILE A 324 -25.02 12.23 0.27
CA ILE A 324 -24.57 13.01 -0.88
C ILE A 324 -23.07 13.28 -0.74
N LEU A 325 -22.31 13.12 -1.82
CA LEU A 325 -20.87 13.35 -1.88
C LEU A 325 -20.56 14.44 -2.88
N HIS A 326 -19.81 15.45 -2.45
CA HIS A 326 -19.31 16.51 -3.32
C HIS A 326 -17.81 16.31 -3.60
N ILE A 327 -17.35 16.68 -4.79
CA ILE A 327 -15.92 16.56 -5.15
C ILE A 327 -14.98 17.29 -4.17
N HIS A 328 -15.43 18.38 -3.57
CA HIS A 328 -14.67 19.11 -2.56
C HIS A 328 -14.44 18.30 -1.28
N ASP A 329 -15.31 17.35 -0.94
CA ASP A 329 -15.13 16.48 0.21
C ASP A 329 -13.99 15.51 -0.03
N LEU A 330 -13.89 14.97 -1.26
CA LEU A 330 -12.76 14.14 -1.70
C LEU A 330 -11.45 14.93 -1.70
N LEU A 331 -11.45 16.16 -2.23
CA LEU A 331 -10.26 17.03 -2.26
C LEU A 331 -9.80 17.40 -0.84
N ARG A 332 -10.72 17.78 0.06
CA ARG A 332 -10.40 18.06 1.47
C ARG A 332 -9.86 16.84 2.20
N ALA A 333 -10.33 15.65 1.84
CA ALA A 333 -9.82 14.40 2.39
C ALA A 333 -8.45 14.01 1.83
N GLY A 334 -7.91 14.73 0.84
CA GLY A 334 -6.62 14.45 0.20
C GLY A 334 -6.68 13.36 -0.87
N VAL A 335 -7.87 13.04 -1.37
CA VAL A 335 -8.06 12.13 -2.51
C VAL A 335 -7.77 12.90 -3.79
N VAL A 336 -6.64 12.58 -4.48
CA VAL A 336 -6.18 13.27 -5.70
C VAL A 336 -5.81 12.23 -6.75
#